data_93b66c0e2a89fc74b57859f0b55dd84f
#
_entry.id   93b66c0e2a89fc74b57859f0b55dd84f
#
_cell.length_a   1.000
_cell.length_b   1.000
_cell.length_c   1.000
_cell.angle_alpha   90.00
_cell.angle_beta   90.00
_cell.angle_gamma   90.00
#
_symmetry.space_group_name_H-M   'P 1'
#
loop_
_entity.id
_entity.type
_entity.pdbx_description
1 polymer ?
#
loop_
_entity_poly.entity_id
_entity_poly.type
_entity_poly.pdbx_seq_one_letter_code
_entity_poly.pdbx_strand_id
1 'polypeptide(L)'
;EEVKRNPDEVLDLAEKIAKKKGLKIVICVDEFQNIAEFTDPDYFQKKLRSHWQLHQSVAYCLYGSKRHMMMEVFTDSSKPFYKFGNLMFLNKIETPCLVGFFKSRFADTGKNINDEASHLIATLVDNHPYYAQQLAQLSWLRTKDVCTVEIVREAHTALVEQLSLLFVTITETLTTQQLNYLKALIAGEKAINSTEVMHRYQISSTTSI
;
A
#
# COMPACT_ATOMS: atom_id res chain seq x y z
N GLU A 1 37.35 15.63 -11.23
CA GLU A 1 37.76 14.31 -10.70
C GLU A 1 36.57 13.68 -10.02
N GLU A 2 36.01 12.62 -10.61
CA GLU A 2 34.99 11.79 -9.94
C GLU A 2 35.66 11.10 -8.75
N VAL A 3 35.31 11.51 -7.56
CA VAL A 3 35.73 10.81 -6.35
C VAL A 3 35.01 9.45 -6.33
N LYS A 4 35.68 8.41 -6.82
CA LYS A 4 35.21 7.02 -6.66
C LYS A 4 35.18 6.68 -5.17
N ARG A 5 34.04 6.93 -4.52
CA ARG A 5 33.84 6.50 -3.14
C ARG A 5 33.74 4.99 -3.09
N ASN A 6 34.47 4.39 -2.14
CA ASN A 6 34.32 2.95 -1.88
C ASN A 6 32.87 2.67 -1.43
N PRO A 7 32.12 1.77 -2.10
CA PRO A 7 30.76 1.43 -1.72
C PRO A 7 30.62 1.03 -0.24
N ASP A 8 31.62 0.37 0.34
CA ASP A 8 31.60 -0.04 1.74
C ASP A 8 31.64 1.15 2.70
N GLU A 9 32.34 2.21 2.35
CA GLU A 9 32.37 3.45 3.14
C GLU A 9 31.00 4.15 3.15
N VAL A 10 30.25 4.05 2.05
CA VAL A 10 28.91 4.61 1.95
C VAL A 10 27.93 3.83 2.81
N LEU A 11 28.00 2.50 2.82
CA LEU A 11 27.13 1.65 3.62
C LEU A 11 27.30 1.89 5.13
N ASP A 12 28.53 2.18 5.59
CA ASP A 12 28.82 2.43 7.00
C ASP A 12 28.71 3.90 7.41
N LEU A 13 28.46 4.80 6.46
CA LEU A 13 28.49 6.26 6.72
C LEU A 13 27.53 6.68 7.82
N ALA A 14 26.31 6.16 7.79
CA ALA A 14 25.29 6.50 8.80
C ALA A 14 25.71 6.05 10.20
N GLU A 15 26.26 4.86 10.35
CA GLU A 15 26.76 4.35 11.64
C GLU A 15 27.94 5.16 12.14
N LYS A 16 28.89 5.53 11.26
CA LYS A 16 30.03 6.40 11.61
C LYS A 16 29.58 7.77 12.10
N ILE A 17 28.58 8.38 11.41
CA ILE A 17 28.01 9.67 11.81
C ILE A 17 27.27 9.54 13.15
N ALA A 18 26.45 8.51 13.31
CA ALA A 18 25.69 8.25 14.53
C ALA A 18 26.64 8.13 15.74
N LYS A 19 27.67 7.30 15.63
CA LYS A 19 28.68 7.13 16.69
C LYS A 19 29.44 8.42 16.99
N LYS A 20 29.90 9.13 15.95
CA LYS A 20 30.67 10.38 16.12
C LYS A 20 29.85 11.47 16.81
N LYS A 21 28.54 11.52 16.57
CA LYS A 21 27.65 12.55 17.12
C LYS A 21 26.86 12.09 18.35
N GLY A 22 27.02 10.85 18.80
CA GLY A 22 26.21 10.28 19.90
C GLY A 22 24.72 10.18 19.60
N LEU A 23 24.35 9.97 18.32
CA LEU A 23 22.97 9.93 17.86
C LEU A 23 22.48 8.49 17.64
N LYS A 24 21.18 8.30 17.66
CA LYS A 24 20.49 7.15 17.07
C LYS A 24 19.86 7.60 15.76
N ILE A 25 20.10 6.85 14.68
CA ILE A 25 19.59 7.15 13.34
C ILE A 25 18.63 6.04 12.93
N VAL A 26 17.50 6.40 12.33
CA VAL A 26 16.59 5.45 11.66
C VAL A 26 16.65 5.75 10.17
N ILE A 27 16.98 4.73 9.37
CA ILE A 27 16.96 4.81 7.92
C ILE A 27 15.70 4.11 7.43
N CYS A 28 14.84 4.86 6.76
CA CYS A 28 13.63 4.36 6.14
C CYS A 28 13.88 4.15 4.64
N VAL A 29 13.67 2.93 4.15
CA VAL A 29 13.82 2.59 2.72
C VAL A 29 12.47 2.17 2.18
N ASP A 30 11.93 2.99 1.28
CA ASP A 30 10.66 2.71 0.60
C ASP A 30 10.86 1.77 -0.59
N GLU A 31 9.81 1.01 -0.92
CA GLU A 31 9.76 0.05 -2.01
C GLU A 31 10.97 -0.91 -2.02
N PHE A 32 11.35 -1.38 -0.81
CA PHE A 32 12.54 -2.20 -0.63
C PHE A 32 12.54 -3.49 -1.45
N GLN A 33 11.37 -4.01 -1.85
CA GLN A 33 11.28 -5.17 -2.72
C GLN A 33 11.93 -4.95 -4.10
N ASN A 34 12.12 -3.71 -4.55
CA ASN A 34 12.80 -3.41 -5.81
C ASN A 34 14.28 -3.81 -5.81
N ILE A 35 14.83 -4.18 -4.65
CA ILE A 35 16.15 -4.80 -4.57
C ILE A 35 16.25 -6.07 -5.43
N ALA A 36 15.12 -6.75 -5.69
CA ALA A 36 15.06 -7.93 -6.56
C ALA A 36 15.29 -7.59 -8.04
N GLU A 37 15.18 -6.32 -8.44
CA GLU A 37 15.37 -5.86 -9.83
C GLU A 37 16.83 -5.49 -10.15
N PHE A 38 17.73 -5.56 -9.18
CA PHE A 38 19.15 -5.29 -9.40
C PHE A 38 19.82 -6.38 -10.22
N THR A 39 20.90 -6.06 -10.91
CA THR A 39 21.63 -7.00 -11.80
C THR A 39 22.10 -8.27 -11.05
N ASP A 40 22.52 -8.14 -9.80
CA ASP A 40 22.85 -9.26 -8.91
C ASP A 40 22.20 -9.00 -7.53
N PRO A 41 20.91 -9.34 -7.40
CA PRO A 41 20.17 -9.03 -6.19
C PRO A 41 20.71 -9.75 -4.96
N ASP A 42 21.16 -11.00 -5.09
CA ASP A 42 21.65 -11.79 -3.96
C ASP A 42 23.01 -11.27 -3.46
N TYR A 43 23.89 -10.89 -4.36
CA TYR A 43 25.16 -10.26 -3.99
C TYR A 43 24.93 -8.93 -3.26
N PHE A 44 24.04 -8.09 -3.80
CA PHE A 44 23.75 -6.79 -3.20
C PHE A 44 23.09 -6.93 -1.82
N GLN A 45 22.15 -7.86 -1.69
CA GLN A 45 21.52 -8.15 -0.39
C GLN A 45 22.53 -8.69 0.63
N LYS A 46 23.42 -9.61 0.24
CA LYS A 46 24.51 -10.10 1.10
C LYS A 46 25.40 -8.97 1.56
N LYS A 47 25.74 -8.06 0.66
CA LYS A 47 26.57 -6.90 0.96
C LYS A 47 25.89 -5.95 1.95
N LEU A 48 24.64 -5.58 1.72
CA LEU A 48 23.86 -4.77 2.67
C LEU A 48 23.82 -5.44 4.05
N ARG A 49 23.43 -6.71 4.10
CA ARG A 49 23.32 -7.43 5.36
C ARG A 49 24.65 -7.50 6.13
N SER A 50 25.77 -7.74 5.44
CA SER A 50 27.10 -7.84 6.09
C SER A 50 27.50 -6.55 6.82
N HIS A 51 27.04 -5.38 6.35
CA HIS A 51 27.26 -4.10 7.01
C HIS A 51 26.17 -3.84 8.07
N TRP A 52 24.91 -3.91 7.70
CA TRP A 52 23.79 -3.48 8.54
C TRP A 52 23.64 -4.28 9.83
N GLN A 53 23.95 -5.58 9.81
CA GLN A 53 23.91 -6.42 11.02
C GLN A 53 24.96 -6.00 12.09
N LEU A 54 25.97 -5.23 11.72
CA LEU A 54 27.01 -4.75 12.64
C LEU A 54 26.70 -3.36 13.21
N HIS A 55 25.69 -2.70 12.68
CA HIS A 55 25.29 -1.37 13.12
C HIS A 55 24.57 -1.43 14.47
N GLN A 56 24.98 -0.59 15.41
CA GLN A 56 24.43 -0.51 16.76
C GLN A 56 23.70 0.81 17.02
N SER A 57 24.01 1.83 16.22
CA SER A 57 23.45 3.18 16.36
C SER A 57 22.47 3.51 15.23
N VAL A 58 22.36 2.64 14.24
CA VAL A 58 21.41 2.78 13.11
C VAL A 58 20.40 1.65 13.15
N ALA A 59 19.11 1.99 13.06
CA ALA A 59 18.01 1.06 12.82
C ALA A 59 17.51 1.23 11.38
N TYR A 60 17.04 0.13 10.78
CA TYR A 60 16.50 0.11 9.42
C TYR A 60 15.02 -0.19 9.44
N CYS A 61 14.23 0.67 8.80
CA CYS A 61 12.80 0.46 8.54
C CYS A 61 12.63 0.23 7.04
N LEU A 62 12.47 -1.03 6.65
CA LEU A 62 12.37 -1.46 5.26
C LEU A 62 10.90 -1.75 4.97
N TYR A 63 10.29 -1.02 4.03
CA TYR A 63 8.89 -1.19 3.73
C TYR A 63 8.62 -1.17 2.23
N GLY A 64 7.46 -1.68 1.84
CA GLY A 64 7.05 -1.76 0.44
C GLY A 64 5.62 -2.20 0.27
N SER A 65 5.04 -1.88 -0.87
CA SER A 65 3.65 -2.13 -1.19
C SER A 65 3.39 -3.56 -1.68
N LYS A 66 4.39 -4.22 -2.29
CA LYS A 66 4.27 -5.57 -2.87
C LYS A 66 4.54 -6.64 -1.80
N ARG A 67 3.50 -6.96 -1.02
CA ARG A 67 3.59 -7.88 0.14
C ARG A 67 4.29 -9.20 -0.18
N HIS A 68 3.94 -9.84 -1.32
CA HIS A 68 4.53 -11.13 -1.70
C HIS A 68 6.05 -11.03 -1.88
N MET A 69 6.53 -10.02 -2.61
CA MET A 69 7.96 -9.80 -2.83
C MET A 69 8.71 -9.47 -1.53
N MET A 70 8.10 -8.64 -0.64
CA MET A 70 8.67 -8.37 0.67
C MET A 70 8.78 -9.65 1.50
N MET A 71 7.76 -10.50 1.49
CA MET A 71 7.83 -11.79 2.20
C MET A 71 8.94 -12.67 1.63
N GLU A 72 9.08 -12.78 0.32
CA GLU A 72 10.15 -13.56 -0.29
C GLU A 72 11.54 -13.14 0.22
N VAL A 73 11.81 -11.83 0.25
CA VAL A 73 13.10 -11.29 0.74
C VAL A 73 13.40 -11.68 2.18
N PHE A 74 12.39 -11.70 3.09
CA PHE A 74 12.62 -11.86 4.52
C PHE A 74 12.27 -13.24 5.09
N THR A 75 11.48 -14.06 4.39
CA THR A 75 11.02 -15.37 4.89
C THR A 75 11.59 -16.56 4.14
N ASP A 76 12.13 -16.36 2.94
CA ASP A 76 12.81 -17.41 2.21
C ASP A 76 14.19 -17.69 2.83
N SER A 77 14.39 -18.93 3.27
CA SER A 77 15.64 -19.38 3.92
C SER A 77 16.86 -19.32 3.03
N SER A 78 16.68 -19.28 1.71
CA SER A 78 17.77 -19.15 0.73
C SER A 78 18.24 -17.69 0.56
N LYS A 79 17.47 -16.71 1.02
CA LYS A 79 17.73 -15.29 0.79
C LYS A 79 18.58 -14.67 1.88
N PRO A 80 19.45 -13.70 1.53
CA PRO A 80 20.36 -13.06 2.48
C PRO A 80 19.64 -12.38 3.66
N PHE A 81 18.46 -11.81 3.46
CA PHE A 81 17.70 -11.14 4.53
C PHE A 81 16.82 -12.08 5.35
N TYR A 82 16.91 -13.40 5.16
CA TYR A 82 16.17 -14.35 5.99
C TYR A 82 16.36 -14.08 7.48
N LYS A 83 15.24 -13.86 8.19
CA LYS A 83 15.21 -13.55 9.63
C LYS A 83 16.08 -12.33 10.03
N PHE A 84 16.29 -11.38 9.14
CA PHE A 84 17.11 -10.20 9.44
C PHE A 84 16.44 -9.24 10.43
N GLY A 85 15.14 -9.19 10.47
CA GLY A 85 14.38 -8.29 11.36
C GLY A 85 12.97 -8.80 11.66
N ASN A 86 12.20 -7.98 12.37
CA ASN A 86 10.81 -8.25 12.68
C ASN A 86 9.92 -7.83 11.52
N LEU A 87 9.02 -8.72 11.11
CA LEU A 87 8.02 -8.40 10.09
C LEU A 87 6.78 -7.79 10.75
N MET A 88 6.33 -6.68 10.18
CA MET A 88 5.10 -6.01 10.57
C MET A 88 4.19 -5.91 9.34
N PHE A 89 2.96 -6.39 9.47
CA PHE A 89 1.95 -6.27 8.44
C PHE A 89 0.96 -5.18 8.81
N LEU A 90 0.87 -4.16 7.97
CA LEU A 90 -0.14 -3.13 8.12
C LEU A 90 -1.46 -3.63 7.51
N ASN A 91 -2.49 -3.68 8.34
CA ASN A 91 -3.85 -3.94 7.92
C ASN A 91 -4.51 -2.64 7.45
N LYS A 92 -5.73 -2.75 6.88
CA LYS A 92 -6.57 -1.58 6.61
C LYS A 92 -6.78 -0.77 7.88
N ILE A 93 -6.93 0.54 7.74
CA ILE A 93 -7.23 1.43 8.87
C ILE A 93 -8.64 1.09 9.37
N GLU A 94 -8.79 0.93 10.68
CA GLU A 94 -10.09 0.65 11.27
C GLU A 94 -11.07 1.83 11.08
N THR A 95 -12.33 1.51 10.81
CA THR A 95 -13.37 2.51 10.56
C THR A 95 -13.46 3.60 11.65
N PRO A 96 -13.39 3.28 12.97
CA PRO A 96 -13.42 4.32 13.99
C PRO A 96 -12.27 5.32 13.89
N CYS A 97 -11.07 4.86 13.49
CA CYS A 97 -9.91 5.72 13.29
C CYS A 97 -10.11 6.68 12.10
N LEU A 98 -10.64 6.17 10.97
CA LEU A 98 -10.97 7.01 9.82
C LEU A 98 -12.05 8.03 10.15
N VAL A 99 -13.12 7.61 10.82
CA VAL A 99 -14.21 8.51 11.26
C VAL A 99 -13.69 9.63 12.14
N GLY A 100 -12.86 9.30 13.14
CA GLY A 100 -12.21 10.30 14.00
C GLY A 100 -11.34 11.27 13.21
N PHE A 101 -10.57 10.75 12.25
CA PHE A 101 -9.73 11.55 11.36
C PHE A 101 -10.57 12.52 10.51
N PHE A 102 -11.64 12.05 9.86
CA PHE A 102 -12.49 12.91 9.04
C PHE A 102 -13.11 14.03 9.86
N LYS A 103 -13.68 13.72 11.03
CA LYS A 103 -14.26 14.71 11.92
C LYS A 103 -13.25 15.78 12.33
N SER A 104 -12.05 15.37 12.72
CA SER A 104 -10.98 16.31 13.05
C SER A 104 -10.63 17.23 11.88
N ARG A 105 -10.43 16.65 10.68
CA ARG A 105 -10.05 17.44 9.48
C ARG A 105 -11.12 18.39 9.00
N PHE A 106 -12.39 18.02 9.11
CA PHE A 106 -13.50 18.95 8.82
C PHE A 106 -13.52 20.09 9.84
N ALA A 107 -13.40 19.77 11.13
CA ALA A 107 -13.40 20.76 12.22
C ALA A 107 -12.23 21.75 12.12
N ASP A 108 -11.03 21.29 11.73
CA ASP A 108 -9.83 22.13 11.55
C ASP A 108 -10.07 23.29 10.55
N THR A 109 -11.07 23.15 9.68
CA THR A 109 -11.43 24.14 8.66
C THR A 109 -12.77 24.83 8.90
N GLY A 110 -13.34 24.67 10.11
CA GLY A 110 -14.62 25.29 10.50
C GLY A 110 -15.85 24.61 9.90
N LYS A 111 -15.71 23.41 9.30
CA LYS A 111 -16.82 22.60 8.81
C LYS A 111 -17.06 21.41 9.72
N ASN A 112 -18.22 20.77 9.57
CA ASN A 112 -18.56 19.56 10.29
C ASN A 112 -18.92 18.43 9.32
N ILE A 113 -18.84 17.20 9.79
CA ILE A 113 -19.33 16.00 9.10
C ILE A 113 -20.14 15.18 10.10
N ASN A 114 -21.34 14.74 9.73
CA ASN A 114 -22.15 13.90 10.60
C ASN A 114 -21.63 12.45 10.65
N ASP A 115 -22.05 11.70 11.66
CA ASP A 115 -21.57 10.35 11.91
C ASP A 115 -21.85 9.41 10.74
N GLU A 116 -23.07 9.47 10.19
CA GLU A 116 -23.49 8.64 9.09
C GLU A 116 -22.66 8.89 7.83
N ALA A 117 -22.41 10.15 7.49
CA ALA A 117 -21.59 10.53 6.33
C ALA A 117 -20.13 10.08 6.52
N SER A 118 -19.57 10.23 7.71
CA SER A 118 -18.19 9.80 7.97
C SER A 118 -18.02 8.27 7.88
N HIS A 119 -18.96 7.51 8.40
CA HIS A 119 -19.00 6.05 8.23
C HIS A 119 -19.24 5.64 6.77
N LEU A 120 -20.08 6.37 6.05
CA LEU A 120 -20.33 6.09 4.64
C LEU A 120 -19.07 6.26 3.79
N ILE A 121 -18.25 7.31 4.04
CA ILE A 121 -16.96 7.47 3.35
C ILE A 121 -16.10 6.22 3.55
N ALA A 122 -15.90 5.78 4.78
CA ALA A 122 -15.08 4.61 5.09
C ALA A 122 -15.59 3.34 4.41
N THR A 123 -16.91 3.14 4.43
CA THR A 123 -17.56 1.96 3.84
C THR A 123 -17.46 1.93 2.32
N LEU A 124 -17.76 3.05 1.64
CA LEU A 124 -17.72 3.12 0.17
C LEU A 124 -16.35 2.81 -0.43
N VAL A 125 -15.29 3.11 0.31
CA VAL A 125 -13.91 2.88 -0.13
C VAL A 125 -13.24 1.68 0.55
N ASP A 126 -14.01 0.88 1.27
CA ASP A 126 -13.53 -0.31 2.00
C ASP A 126 -12.30 -0.01 2.85
N ASN A 127 -12.32 1.12 3.56
CA ASN A 127 -11.24 1.61 4.43
C ASN A 127 -9.88 1.80 3.72
N HIS A 128 -9.85 1.92 2.38
CA HIS A 128 -8.62 2.14 1.65
C HIS A 128 -8.13 3.59 1.85
N PRO A 129 -6.96 3.84 2.47
CA PRO A 129 -6.57 5.17 2.93
C PRO A 129 -6.49 6.20 1.81
N TYR A 130 -5.98 5.84 0.64
CA TYR A 130 -5.89 6.74 -0.51
C TYR A 130 -7.26 7.22 -0.99
N TYR A 131 -8.19 6.29 -1.24
CA TYR A 131 -9.54 6.64 -1.69
C TYR A 131 -10.36 7.30 -0.58
N ALA A 132 -10.12 6.96 0.68
CA ALA A 132 -10.76 7.60 1.83
C ALA A 132 -10.42 9.10 1.91
N GLN A 133 -9.16 9.44 1.69
CA GLN A 133 -8.72 10.84 1.64
C GLN A 133 -9.32 11.58 0.45
N GLN A 134 -9.32 10.97 -0.75
CA GLN A 134 -9.90 11.59 -1.95
C GLN A 134 -11.40 11.84 -1.80
N LEU A 135 -12.16 10.83 -1.34
CA LEU A 135 -13.60 10.97 -1.16
C LEU A 135 -13.93 11.99 -0.06
N ALA A 136 -13.18 11.98 1.05
CA ALA A 136 -13.36 12.97 2.11
C ALA A 136 -13.06 14.39 1.61
N GLN A 137 -11.99 14.58 0.82
CA GLN A 137 -11.66 15.87 0.22
C GLN A 137 -12.74 16.37 -0.74
N LEU A 138 -13.23 15.50 -1.63
CA LEU A 138 -14.31 15.85 -2.56
C LEU A 138 -15.62 16.18 -1.84
N SER A 139 -15.92 15.47 -0.75
CA SER A 139 -17.07 15.75 0.12
C SER A 139 -16.89 17.08 0.83
N TRP A 140 -15.69 17.36 1.37
CA TRP A 140 -15.36 18.63 2.03
C TRP A 140 -15.49 19.83 1.09
N LEU A 141 -15.03 19.73 -0.16
CA LEU A 141 -15.17 20.79 -1.18
C LEU A 141 -16.63 21.13 -1.48
N ARG A 142 -17.54 20.15 -1.42
CA ARG A 142 -18.98 20.32 -1.64
C ARG A 142 -19.75 20.80 -0.40
N THR A 143 -19.14 20.69 0.76
CA THR A 143 -19.75 21.05 2.04
C THR A 143 -19.61 22.57 2.28
N LYS A 144 -20.71 23.23 2.67
CA LYS A 144 -20.65 24.60 3.23
C LYS A 144 -20.39 24.55 4.72
N ASP A 145 -21.32 23.99 5.51
CA ASP A 145 -21.24 23.93 6.97
C ASP A 145 -21.16 22.49 7.48
N VAL A 146 -22.10 21.63 7.08
CA VAL A 146 -22.20 20.23 7.53
C VAL A 146 -22.25 19.29 6.34
N CYS A 147 -21.32 18.33 6.32
CA CYS A 147 -21.30 17.26 5.32
C CYS A 147 -22.33 16.19 5.68
N THR A 148 -23.26 15.91 4.75
CA THR A 148 -24.33 14.93 4.88
C THR A 148 -24.04 13.69 4.01
N VAL A 149 -24.85 12.65 4.17
CA VAL A 149 -24.82 11.43 3.34
C VAL A 149 -24.99 11.74 1.86
N GLU A 150 -25.87 12.68 1.50
CA GLU A 150 -26.16 13.09 0.13
C GLU A 150 -24.89 13.68 -0.53
N ILE A 151 -24.21 14.60 0.18
CA ILE A 151 -22.95 15.20 -0.28
C ILE A 151 -21.90 14.13 -0.53
N VAL A 152 -21.79 13.14 0.36
CA VAL A 152 -20.84 12.02 0.19
C VAL A 152 -21.19 11.18 -1.03
N ARG A 153 -22.46 10.89 -1.28
CA ARG A 153 -22.90 10.12 -2.45
C ARG A 153 -22.61 10.85 -3.76
N GLU A 154 -22.89 12.15 -3.83
CA GLU A 154 -22.54 12.98 -4.99
C GLU A 154 -21.02 13.04 -5.21
N ALA A 155 -20.24 13.21 -4.13
CA ALA A 155 -18.79 13.20 -4.19
C ALA A 155 -18.24 11.84 -4.66
N HIS A 156 -18.86 10.74 -4.22
CA HIS A 156 -18.47 9.39 -4.63
C HIS A 156 -18.72 9.15 -6.12
N THR A 157 -19.89 9.54 -6.63
CA THR A 157 -20.20 9.45 -8.07
C THR A 157 -19.15 10.21 -8.89
N ALA A 158 -18.85 11.46 -8.52
CA ALA A 158 -17.83 12.25 -9.20
C ALA A 158 -16.43 11.65 -9.10
N LEU A 159 -16.07 11.03 -7.96
CA LEU A 159 -14.79 10.33 -7.81
C LEU A 159 -14.69 9.13 -8.75
N VAL A 160 -15.76 8.32 -8.85
CA VAL A 160 -15.81 7.16 -9.77
C VAL A 160 -15.68 7.62 -11.22
N GLU A 161 -16.37 8.69 -11.62
CA GLU A 161 -16.26 9.27 -12.95
C GLU A 161 -14.84 9.77 -13.24
N GLN A 162 -14.22 10.47 -12.29
CA GLN A 162 -12.85 10.96 -12.41
C GLN A 162 -11.83 9.81 -12.58
N LEU A 163 -12.04 8.70 -11.90
CA LEU A 163 -11.16 7.54 -11.95
C LEU A 163 -11.49 6.57 -13.09
N SER A 164 -12.55 6.81 -13.86
CA SER A 164 -13.03 5.89 -14.89
C SER A 164 -11.95 5.56 -15.94
N LEU A 165 -11.19 6.54 -16.41
CA LEU A 165 -10.10 6.33 -17.37
C LEU A 165 -9.00 5.44 -16.79
N LEU A 166 -8.65 5.63 -15.52
CA LEU A 166 -7.67 4.78 -14.83
C LEU A 166 -8.17 3.33 -14.75
N PHE A 167 -9.43 3.14 -14.38
CA PHE A 167 -10.02 1.81 -14.29
C PHE A 167 -10.12 1.14 -15.66
N VAL A 168 -10.46 1.87 -16.72
CA VAL A 168 -10.43 1.37 -18.10
C VAL A 168 -9.01 0.89 -18.45
N THR A 169 -7.99 1.73 -18.23
CA THR A 169 -6.59 1.35 -18.50
C THR A 169 -6.18 0.08 -17.76
N ILE A 170 -6.57 -0.06 -16.49
CA ILE A 170 -6.27 -1.28 -15.71
C ILE A 170 -7.01 -2.49 -16.30
N THR A 171 -8.28 -2.35 -16.63
CA THR A 171 -9.11 -3.46 -17.13
C THR A 171 -8.74 -3.89 -18.55
N GLU A 172 -8.23 -2.98 -19.39
CA GLU A 172 -7.74 -3.30 -20.74
C GLU A 172 -6.50 -4.22 -20.73
N THR A 173 -5.75 -4.23 -19.63
CA THR A 173 -4.59 -5.14 -19.48
C THR A 173 -5.00 -6.58 -19.11
N LEU A 174 -6.26 -6.79 -18.72
CA LEU A 174 -6.77 -8.06 -18.26
C LEU A 174 -7.30 -8.91 -19.43
N THR A 175 -7.07 -10.21 -19.36
CA THR A 175 -7.67 -11.17 -20.27
C THR A 175 -9.19 -11.26 -20.05
N THR A 176 -9.92 -11.72 -21.04
CA THR A 176 -11.37 -11.97 -20.91
C THR A 176 -11.68 -12.89 -19.72
N GLN A 177 -10.85 -13.88 -19.46
CA GLN A 177 -11.00 -14.80 -18.32
C GLN A 177 -10.87 -14.07 -16.98
N GLN A 178 -9.86 -13.21 -16.85
CA GLN A 178 -9.65 -12.39 -15.65
C GLN A 178 -10.80 -11.42 -15.42
N LEU A 179 -11.30 -10.78 -16.48
CA LEU A 179 -12.48 -9.91 -16.39
C LEU A 179 -13.73 -10.67 -15.96
N ASN A 180 -13.97 -11.86 -16.48
CA ASN A 180 -15.09 -12.69 -16.10
C ASN A 180 -14.99 -13.17 -14.64
N TYR A 181 -13.78 -13.50 -14.20
CA TYR A 181 -13.52 -13.82 -12.81
C TYR A 181 -13.80 -12.64 -11.87
N LEU A 182 -13.35 -11.43 -12.23
CA LEU A 182 -13.66 -10.21 -11.48
C LEU A 182 -15.17 -9.93 -11.41
N LYS A 183 -15.91 -10.15 -12.51
CA LYS A 183 -17.38 -10.00 -12.50
C LYS A 183 -18.04 -10.96 -11.51
N ALA A 184 -17.58 -12.22 -11.43
CA ALA A 184 -18.08 -13.18 -10.47
C ALA A 184 -17.78 -12.75 -9.03
N LEU A 185 -16.58 -12.24 -8.75
CA LEU A 185 -16.20 -11.70 -7.44
C LEU A 185 -17.10 -10.52 -7.03
N ILE A 186 -17.32 -9.56 -7.92
CA ILE A 186 -18.16 -8.38 -7.68
C ILE A 186 -19.60 -8.77 -7.42
N ALA A 187 -20.10 -9.82 -8.10
CA ALA A 187 -21.43 -10.37 -7.86
C ALA A 187 -21.57 -11.11 -6.52
N GLY A 188 -20.47 -11.28 -5.77
CA GLY A 188 -20.48 -11.91 -4.45
C GLY A 188 -20.46 -13.44 -4.49
N GLU A 189 -20.09 -14.04 -5.62
CA GLU A 189 -19.98 -15.49 -5.76
C GLU A 189 -18.90 -16.04 -4.83
N LYS A 190 -19.26 -16.96 -3.93
CA LYS A 190 -18.34 -17.54 -2.94
C LYS A 190 -17.58 -18.77 -3.46
N ALA A 191 -18.19 -19.50 -4.40
CA ALA A 191 -17.65 -20.75 -4.94
C ALA A 191 -17.29 -20.57 -6.43
N ILE A 192 -16.40 -19.64 -6.75
CA ILE A 192 -16.06 -19.27 -8.13
C ILE A 192 -15.52 -20.46 -8.94
N ASN A 193 -14.92 -21.44 -8.26
CA ASN A 193 -14.40 -22.67 -8.88
C ASN A 193 -15.49 -23.75 -9.10
N SER A 194 -16.75 -23.50 -8.75
CA SER A 194 -17.82 -24.45 -9.02
C SER A 194 -18.17 -24.45 -10.52
N THR A 195 -18.53 -25.62 -11.05
CA THR A 195 -18.89 -25.78 -12.46
C THR A 195 -20.02 -24.83 -12.86
N GLU A 196 -20.99 -24.61 -11.97
CA GLU A 196 -22.13 -23.73 -12.22
C GLU A 196 -21.71 -22.26 -12.38
N VAL A 197 -20.87 -21.73 -11.47
CA VAL A 197 -20.40 -20.34 -11.51
C VAL A 197 -19.44 -20.16 -12.68
N MET A 198 -18.54 -21.11 -12.92
CA MET A 198 -17.62 -21.08 -14.06
C MET A 198 -18.38 -21.01 -15.38
N HIS A 199 -19.45 -21.81 -15.54
CA HIS A 199 -20.28 -21.80 -16.73
C HIS A 199 -21.07 -20.48 -16.86
N ARG A 200 -21.66 -19.96 -15.76
CA ARG A 200 -22.43 -18.71 -15.74
C ARG A 200 -21.60 -17.50 -16.16
N TYR A 201 -20.36 -17.44 -15.72
CA TYR A 201 -19.43 -16.34 -16.01
C TYR A 201 -18.45 -16.64 -17.14
N GLN A 202 -18.59 -17.77 -17.84
CA GLN A 202 -17.71 -18.18 -18.95
C GLN A 202 -16.24 -18.23 -18.54
N ILE A 203 -15.95 -18.77 -17.37
CA ILE A 203 -14.60 -18.99 -16.86
C ILE A 203 -14.17 -20.40 -17.27
N SER A 204 -13.14 -20.52 -18.11
CA SER A 204 -12.75 -21.84 -18.68
C SER A 204 -11.73 -22.59 -17.80
N SER A 205 -10.93 -21.90 -16.99
CA SER A 205 -9.92 -22.52 -16.11
C SER A 205 -9.51 -21.56 -14.99
N THR A 206 -9.33 -22.11 -13.80
CA THR A 206 -8.78 -21.36 -12.64
C THR A 206 -7.25 -21.35 -12.62
N THR A 207 -6.60 -22.13 -13.46
CA THR A 207 -5.12 -22.24 -13.54
C THR A 207 -4.48 -21.11 -14.35
N SER A 208 -5.28 -20.31 -15.06
CA SER A 208 -4.82 -19.22 -15.94
C SER A 208 -5.19 -17.84 -15.42
N ILE A 209 -5.59 -17.75 -14.16
CA ILE A 209 -5.98 -16.53 -13.46
C ILE A 209 -4.95 -16.23 -12.39
#